data_445768e29c64c8f04cd285ec97d6b077
#
_entry.id   445768e29c64c8f04cd285ec97d6b077
#
_cell.length_a   1.000
_cell.length_b   1.000
_cell.length_c   1.000
_cell.angle_alpha   90.00
_cell.angle_beta   90.00
_cell.angle_gamma   90.00
#
_symmetry.space_group_name_H-M   'P 1'
#
loop_
_entity.id
_entity.type
_entity.pdbx_description
1 polymer ?
#
loop_
_entity_poly.entity_id
_entity_poly.type
_entity_poly.pdbx_seq_one_letter_code
_entity_poly.pdbx_strand_id
1 'polypeptide(L)'
;MNDFMARHAGALQSAFVVAVIGLALLLSISLRPEAPGPGSAARSNVPAVTVVTPAAAPFTPVIELNGVVQARTVTRIIPQVSGRIVKVAPRFRPGASVSKGELLFVIDPSDYKLAVERTLAEIAVARSDLARLEAEAAAEREIWEGQFPERAIPDLIARVPQIAAAKARIQSGEAARQTAELSLSRTTVRAPFDARILDTQLDVGQVVSGNAEVGSMFSIDSLEIAVPVSTDQRKLIGPVSGQEVAITAPTSGGDDVKGTLARASAALDERTRLGTLYVATGDPELLTAGEFVTVRINGENMPDAYRVPATALTSRDRLWVVEDGQLAGRTIEVLGREAEMAVVRLFDDAGGIVAIPPANARDGLAVSIRGADGLASTGSDAKRTD
;
A
#
# COMPACT_ATOMS: atom_id res chain seq x y z
N MET A 1 5.27 -94.72 -76.67
CA MET A 1 4.91 -93.25 -76.84
C MET A 1 4.90 -92.52 -75.47
N ASN A 2 5.47 -93.10 -74.35
CA ASN A 2 5.44 -92.50 -73.04
C ASN A 2 6.80 -92.06 -72.52
N ASP A 3 7.93 -92.36 -73.14
CA ASP A 3 9.28 -92.01 -72.62
C ASP A 3 9.82 -90.69 -73.16
N PHE A 4 9.14 -90.07 -74.13
CA PHE A 4 9.57 -88.78 -74.69
C PHE A 4 9.05 -87.57 -73.84
N MET A 5 7.91 -87.78 -73.18
CA MET A 5 7.32 -86.69 -72.32
C MET A 5 7.99 -86.52 -70.97
N ALA A 6 8.60 -87.55 -70.39
CA ALA A 6 9.25 -87.47 -69.12
C ALA A 6 10.62 -86.73 -69.12
N ARG A 7 11.29 -86.65 -70.29
CA ARG A 7 12.61 -86.03 -70.43
C ARG A 7 12.57 -84.51 -70.64
N HIS A 8 11.43 -83.96 -70.99
CA HIS A 8 11.33 -82.52 -71.28
C HIS A 8 10.38 -81.77 -70.32
N ALA A 9 9.82 -82.45 -69.31
CA ALA A 9 8.94 -81.85 -68.35
C ALA A 9 9.64 -80.74 -67.51
N GLY A 10 10.91 -80.96 -67.20
CA GLY A 10 11.71 -79.98 -66.46
C GLY A 10 12.04 -78.71 -67.28
N ALA A 11 12.30 -78.93 -68.61
CA ALA A 11 12.60 -77.79 -69.49
C ALA A 11 11.34 -76.93 -69.79
N LEU A 12 10.18 -77.57 -69.90
CA LEU A 12 8.90 -76.88 -70.07
C LEU A 12 8.49 -76.09 -68.82
N GLN A 13 8.77 -76.64 -67.63
CA GLN A 13 8.48 -76.01 -66.36
C GLN A 13 9.39 -74.79 -66.12
N SER A 14 10.67 -74.93 -66.43
CA SER A 14 11.59 -73.81 -66.35
C SER A 14 11.30 -72.71 -67.38
N ALA A 15 10.90 -73.04 -68.61
CA ALA A 15 10.48 -72.05 -69.60
C ALA A 15 9.20 -71.36 -69.23
N PHE A 16 8.24 -72.05 -68.58
CA PHE A 16 7.03 -71.41 -68.03
C PHE A 16 7.32 -70.46 -66.89
N VAL A 17 8.21 -70.81 -65.93
CA VAL A 17 8.62 -69.95 -64.84
C VAL A 17 9.34 -68.70 -65.35
N VAL A 18 10.23 -68.84 -66.35
CA VAL A 18 10.91 -67.68 -66.95
C VAL A 18 9.92 -66.79 -67.73
N ALA A 19 8.92 -67.36 -68.40
CA ALA A 19 7.87 -66.60 -69.07
C ALA A 19 6.98 -65.82 -68.07
N VAL A 20 6.62 -66.44 -66.91
CA VAL A 20 5.84 -65.79 -65.86
C VAL A 20 6.64 -64.68 -65.20
N ILE A 21 7.94 -64.87 -64.92
CA ILE A 21 8.82 -63.84 -64.38
C ILE A 21 8.97 -62.70 -65.40
N GLY A 22 9.16 -63.03 -66.69
CA GLY A 22 9.23 -62.00 -67.76
C GLY A 22 7.97 -61.18 -67.87
N LEU A 23 6.78 -61.86 -67.79
CA LEU A 23 5.48 -61.18 -67.80
C LEU A 23 5.25 -60.31 -66.56
N ALA A 24 5.65 -60.80 -65.37
CA ALA A 24 5.57 -60.06 -64.16
C ALA A 24 6.49 -58.81 -64.17
N LEU A 25 7.69 -58.94 -64.78
CA LEU A 25 8.58 -57.79 -64.96
C LEU A 25 8.04 -56.77 -65.94
N LEU A 26 7.47 -57.21 -67.05
CA LEU A 26 6.80 -56.35 -68.04
C LEU A 26 5.57 -55.64 -67.45
N LEU A 27 4.75 -56.35 -66.67
CA LEU A 27 3.64 -55.74 -65.96
C LEU A 27 4.14 -54.71 -64.87
N SER A 28 5.21 -55.00 -64.14
CA SER A 28 5.80 -54.15 -63.18
C SER A 28 6.39 -52.85 -63.78
N ILE A 29 6.85 -52.91 -65.02
CA ILE A 29 7.35 -51.74 -65.74
C ILE A 29 6.19 -50.92 -66.36
N SER A 30 5.12 -51.55 -66.81
CA SER A 30 3.95 -50.86 -67.40
C SER A 30 2.99 -50.29 -66.31
N LEU A 31 3.04 -50.83 -65.09
CA LEU A 31 2.29 -50.34 -63.92
C LEU A 31 3.11 -49.41 -62.99
N ARG A 32 4.28 -48.90 -63.40
CA ARG A 32 4.95 -47.88 -62.66
C ARG A 32 4.06 -46.63 -62.63
N PRO A 33 3.60 -46.16 -61.43
CA PRO A 33 2.92 -44.88 -61.38
C PRO A 33 3.91 -43.83 -61.91
N GLU A 34 3.47 -43.09 -62.88
CA GLU A 34 4.18 -41.92 -63.41
C GLU A 34 4.56 -41.02 -62.19
N ALA A 35 5.87 -40.86 -61.93
CA ALA A 35 6.33 -39.94 -60.97
C ALA A 35 5.78 -38.56 -61.36
N PRO A 36 5.17 -37.80 -60.42
CA PRO A 36 4.65 -36.50 -60.74
C PRO A 36 5.78 -35.69 -61.36
N GLY A 37 5.57 -35.21 -62.59
CA GLY A 37 6.54 -34.42 -63.32
C GLY A 37 6.97 -33.17 -62.51
N PRO A 38 8.17 -32.64 -62.80
CA PRO A 38 8.70 -31.41 -62.09
C PRO A 38 7.94 -30.15 -62.56
N GLY A 39 6.60 -30.14 -62.38
CA GLY A 39 5.72 -29.08 -62.85
C GLY A 39 4.51 -28.82 -61.94
N SER A 40 4.30 -29.63 -60.89
CA SER A 40 3.39 -29.24 -59.84
C SER A 40 4.14 -28.23 -58.94
N ALA A 41 4.15 -26.99 -59.36
CA ALA A 41 4.51 -25.89 -58.47
C ALA A 41 3.80 -26.15 -57.14
N ALA A 42 4.56 -26.45 -56.08
CA ALA A 42 4.04 -26.43 -54.72
C ALA A 42 3.26 -25.14 -54.62
N ARG A 43 1.91 -25.23 -54.57
CA ARG A 43 1.10 -24.09 -54.17
C ARG A 43 1.69 -23.73 -52.85
N SER A 44 2.50 -22.66 -52.79
CA SER A 44 2.98 -22.08 -51.56
C SER A 44 1.69 -21.78 -50.79
N ASN A 45 1.42 -22.64 -49.80
CA ASN A 45 0.23 -22.48 -48.95
C ASN A 45 0.52 -21.27 -48.08
N VAL A 46 0.39 -20.08 -48.71
CA VAL A 46 0.59 -18.80 -48.02
C VAL A 46 -0.52 -18.72 -46.98
N PRO A 47 -0.20 -18.79 -45.69
CA PRO A 47 -1.21 -18.78 -44.65
C PRO A 47 -2.00 -17.47 -44.72
N ALA A 48 -3.34 -17.60 -44.69
CA ALA A 48 -4.22 -16.45 -44.62
C ALA A 48 -4.32 -15.97 -43.17
N VAL A 49 -4.03 -14.70 -42.93
CA VAL A 49 -4.09 -14.07 -41.61
C VAL A 49 -5.17 -13.00 -41.59
N THR A 50 -5.88 -12.90 -40.47
CA THR A 50 -6.80 -11.79 -40.20
C THR A 50 -6.03 -10.65 -39.57
N VAL A 51 -6.13 -9.48 -40.22
CA VAL A 51 -5.45 -8.26 -39.77
C VAL A 51 -6.48 -7.34 -39.16
N VAL A 52 -6.12 -6.74 -38.02
CA VAL A 52 -6.89 -5.72 -37.30
C VAL A 52 -6.05 -4.45 -37.29
N THR A 53 -6.66 -3.36 -37.71
CA THR A 53 -6.06 -2.02 -37.53
C THR A 53 -6.49 -1.49 -36.17
N PRO A 54 -5.57 -1.36 -35.20
CA PRO A 54 -5.93 -0.89 -33.86
C PRO A 54 -6.30 0.58 -33.92
N ALA A 55 -7.32 0.97 -33.14
CA ALA A 55 -7.61 2.38 -32.93
C ALA A 55 -6.81 2.90 -31.72
N ALA A 56 -6.11 4.00 -31.89
CA ALA A 56 -5.48 4.70 -30.77
C ALA A 56 -6.58 5.24 -29.84
N ALA A 57 -6.52 4.91 -28.57
CA ALA A 57 -7.46 5.37 -27.56
C ALA A 57 -6.74 5.59 -26.24
N PRO A 58 -7.09 6.65 -25.49
CA PRO A 58 -6.51 6.86 -24.17
C PRO A 58 -6.83 5.67 -23.26
N PHE A 59 -5.84 5.30 -22.46
CA PHE A 59 -5.95 4.22 -21.48
C PHE A 59 -5.51 4.71 -20.12
N THR A 60 -6.34 4.45 -19.12
CA THR A 60 -6.01 4.67 -17.70
C THR A 60 -6.00 3.31 -17.01
N PRO A 61 -4.83 2.78 -16.64
CA PRO A 61 -4.76 1.50 -15.97
C PRO A 61 -5.42 1.58 -14.60
N VAL A 62 -6.24 0.60 -14.26
CA VAL A 62 -6.74 0.41 -12.90
C VAL A 62 -5.86 -0.61 -12.20
N ILE A 63 -5.21 -0.18 -11.13
CA ILE A 63 -4.24 -0.98 -10.40
C ILE A 63 -4.87 -1.37 -9.06
N GLU A 64 -5.12 -2.66 -8.87
CA GLU A 64 -5.62 -3.21 -7.61
C GLU A 64 -4.45 -3.71 -6.76
N LEU A 65 -4.35 -3.18 -5.54
CA LEU A 65 -3.30 -3.51 -4.59
C LEU A 65 -3.92 -3.86 -3.24
N ASN A 66 -3.30 -4.79 -2.55
CA ASN A 66 -3.71 -5.13 -1.19
C ASN A 66 -2.88 -4.32 -0.19
N GLY A 67 -3.55 -3.75 0.79
CA GLY A 67 -2.95 -2.99 1.87
C GLY A 67 -3.39 -3.45 3.24
N VAL A 68 -2.74 -2.93 4.25
CA VAL A 68 -3.08 -3.17 5.66
C VAL A 68 -3.39 -1.83 6.32
N VAL A 69 -4.52 -1.76 6.99
CA VAL A 69 -4.89 -0.61 7.81
C VAL A 69 -3.99 -0.56 9.03
N GLN A 70 -3.30 0.53 9.25
CA GLN A 70 -2.42 0.73 10.40
C GLN A 70 -2.60 2.11 11.01
N ALA A 71 -2.32 2.24 12.28
CA ALA A 71 -2.20 3.55 12.91
C ALA A 71 -0.82 4.14 12.56
N ARG A 72 -0.81 5.35 12.00
CA ARG A 72 0.42 6.08 11.71
C ARG A 72 1.28 6.29 12.96
N THR A 73 0.62 6.49 14.10
CA THR A 73 1.29 6.71 15.40
C THR A 73 0.54 5.96 16.49
N VAL A 74 1.25 5.10 17.18
CA VAL A 74 0.78 4.46 18.41
C VAL A 74 1.44 5.20 19.59
N THR A 75 0.61 5.74 20.48
CA THR A 75 1.05 6.46 21.68
C THR A 75 1.04 5.51 22.88
N ARG A 76 2.18 5.35 23.52
CA ARG A 76 2.30 4.59 24.76
C ARG A 76 1.80 5.42 25.93
N ILE A 77 1.04 4.81 26.81
CA ILE A 77 0.52 5.45 28.02
C ILE A 77 1.49 5.15 29.14
N ILE A 78 2.24 6.18 29.55
CA ILE A 78 3.29 6.09 30.55
C ILE A 78 2.97 7.10 31.67
N PRO A 79 2.67 6.67 32.89
CA PRO A 79 2.46 7.57 34.01
C PRO A 79 3.76 8.31 34.33
N GLN A 80 3.63 9.60 34.69
CA GLN A 80 4.77 10.45 35.02
C GLN A 80 5.08 10.44 36.52
N VAL A 81 4.23 9.78 37.31
CA VAL A 81 4.38 9.65 38.77
C VAL A 81 4.08 8.20 39.17
N SER A 82 4.66 7.76 40.28
CA SER A 82 4.50 6.42 40.82
C SER A 82 3.41 6.36 41.87
N GLY A 83 2.80 5.20 42.07
CA GLY A 83 1.82 4.99 43.16
C GLY A 83 0.86 3.86 42.88
N ARG A 84 -0.08 3.63 43.78
CA ARG A 84 -1.11 2.64 43.66
C ARG A 84 -2.25 3.16 42.82
N ILE A 85 -2.79 2.32 41.94
CA ILE A 85 -4.00 2.63 41.17
C ILE A 85 -5.22 2.51 42.06
N VAL A 86 -5.96 3.61 42.22
CA VAL A 86 -7.20 3.64 43.00
C VAL A 86 -8.46 3.60 42.17
N LYS A 87 -8.34 3.96 40.87
CA LYS A 87 -9.46 3.94 39.95
C LYS A 87 -8.97 3.71 38.55
N VAL A 88 -9.66 2.83 37.82
CA VAL A 88 -9.53 2.64 36.37
C VAL A 88 -10.88 2.95 35.74
N ALA A 89 -10.90 3.75 34.69
CA ALA A 89 -12.14 4.11 34.01
C ALA A 89 -12.70 2.87 33.26
N PRO A 90 -14.01 2.67 33.22
CA PRO A 90 -14.63 1.50 32.54
C PRO A 90 -14.30 1.41 31.04
N ARG A 91 -14.05 2.56 30.41
CA ARG A 91 -13.65 2.63 28.99
C ARG A 91 -12.15 2.44 28.75
N PHE A 92 -11.34 2.42 29.80
CA PHE A 92 -9.91 2.13 29.66
C PHE A 92 -9.68 0.62 29.55
N ARG A 93 -10.02 0.06 28.40
CA ARG A 93 -9.88 -1.37 28.04
C ARG A 93 -9.66 -1.52 26.52
N PRO A 94 -8.99 -2.57 26.08
CA PRO A 94 -8.72 -2.81 24.67
C PRO A 94 -9.97 -2.69 23.80
N GLY A 95 -9.85 -2.02 22.65
CA GLY A 95 -10.93 -1.82 21.68
C GLY A 95 -11.90 -0.67 22.00
N ALA A 96 -11.88 -0.12 23.22
CA ALA A 96 -12.76 1.00 23.57
C ALA A 96 -12.26 2.32 22.97
N SER A 97 -13.21 3.20 22.62
CA SER A 97 -12.94 4.58 22.22
C SER A 97 -13.06 5.51 23.41
N VAL A 98 -12.13 6.46 23.51
CA VAL A 98 -12.08 7.48 24.56
C VAL A 98 -11.93 8.85 23.91
N SER A 99 -12.60 9.86 24.50
CA SER A 99 -12.52 11.23 24.02
C SER A 99 -11.36 12.00 24.66
N LYS A 100 -10.88 13.03 23.98
CA LYS A 100 -9.87 13.97 24.54
C LYS A 100 -10.29 14.47 25.90
N GLY A 101 -9.38 14.37 26.89
CA GLY A 101 -9.62 14.77 28.29
C GLY A 101 -10.40 13.75 29.11
N GLU A 102 -10.89 12.66 28.52
CA GLU A 102 -11.57 11.58 29.26
C GLU A 102 -10.61 10.91 30.25
N LEU A 103 -11.12 10.58 31.43
CA LEU A 103 -10.33 9.92 32.46
C LEU A 103 -9.96 8.50 32.02
N LEU A 104 -8.69 8.15 32.16
CA LEU A 104 -8.19 6.79 31.95
C LEU A 104 -8.04 6.07 33.28
N PHE A 105 -7.26 6.60 34.19
CA PHE A 105 -7.06 6.04 35.52
C PHE A 105 -6.57 7.10 36.52
N VAL A 106 -6.60 6.74 37.79
CA VAL A 106 -6.14 7.62 38.89
C VAL A 106 -5.16 6.83 39.76
N ILE A 107 -3.99 7.43 39.98
CA ILE A 107 -2.99 7.02 40.97
C ILE A 107 -3.39 7.64 42.30
N ASP A 108 -3.14 6.97 43.42
CA ASP A 108 -3.45 7.46 44.75
C ASP A 108 -2.85 8.88 44.97
N PRO A 109 -3.69 9.91 45.11
CA PRO A 109 -3.22 11.28 45.23
C PRO A 109 -2.84 11.66 46.65
N SER A 110 -2.96 10.79 47.67
CA SER A 110 -2.86 11.12 49.08
C SER A 110 -1.51 11.74 49.45
N ASP A 111 -0.41 11.07 49.06
CA ASP A 111 0.95 11.57 49.35
C ASP A 111 1.25 12.88 48.61
N TYR A 112 0.73 13.02 47.40
CA TYR A 112 0.90 14.24 46.59
C TYR A 112 0.11 15.43 47.16
N LYS A 113 -1.08 15.20 47.73
CA LYS A 113 -1.85 16.23 48.44
C LYS A 113 -1.12 16.71 49.69
N LEU A 114 -0.61 15.76 50.47
CA LEU A 114 0.20 16.10 51.67
C LEU A 114 1.46 16.89 51.31
N ALA A 115 2.10 16.58 50.15
CA ALA A 115 3.24 17.35 49.67
C ALA A 115 2.86 18.82 49.34
N VAL A 116 1.69 19.05 48.73
CA VAL A 116 1.17 20.40 48.48
C VAL A 116 0.88 21.13 49.79
N GLU A 117 0.20 20.48 50.74
CA GLU A 117 -0.11 21.06 52.05
C GLU A 117 1.17 21.44 52.83
N ARG A 118 2.20 20.60 52.78
CA ARG A 118 3.50 20.89 53.39
C ARG A 118 4.14 22.15 52.80
N THR A 119 4.16 22.29 51.48
CA THR A 119 4.74 23.49 50.83
C THR A 119 3.94 24.75 51.15
N LEU A 120 2.61 24.65 51.28
CA LEU A 120 1.77 25.75 51.72
C LEU A 120 2.11 26.20 53.16
N ALA A 121 2.34 25.26 54.09
CA ALA A 121 2.75 25.57 55.45
C ALA A 121 4.15 26.25 55.47
N GLU A 122 5.09 25.75 54.65
CA GLU A 122 6.43 26.35 54.52
C GLU A 122 6.36 27.81 54.01
N ILE A 123 5.49 28.11 53.03
CA ILE A 123 5.23 29.47 52.52
C ILE A 123 4.61 30.34 53.62
N ALA A 124 3.65 29.80 54.40
CA ALA A 124 3.04 30.56 55.50
C ALA A 124 4.06 30.98 56.56
N VAL A 125 4.99 30.10 56.96
CA VAL A 125 6.10 30.41 57.86
C VAL A 125 6.99 31.49 57.25
N ALA A 126 7.38 31.34 55.94
CA ALA A 126 8.24 32.36 55.31
C ALA A 126 7.56 33.74 55.20
N ARG A 127 6.24 33.77 54.96
CA ARG A 127 5.46 35.03 54.97
C ARG A 127 5.40 35.65 56.33
N SER A 128 5.24 34.86 57.41
CA SER A 128 5.27 35.35 58.78
C SER A 128 6.66 35.97 59.16
N ASP A 129 7.75 35.29 58.74
CA ASP A 129 9.10 35.81 58.90
C ASP A 129 9.32 37.13 58.15
N LEU A 130 8.81 37.22 56.87
CA LEU A 130 8.87 38.48 56.12
C LEU A 130 8.13 39.63 56.90
N ALA A 131 6.89 39.35 57.32
CA ALA A 131 6.07 40.33 58.00
C ALA A 131 6.76 40.81 59.30
N ARG A 132 7.40 39.92 60.08
CA ARG A 132 8.20 40.27 61.27
C ARG A 132 9.38 41.17 60.89
N LEU A 133 10.15 40.82 59.85
CA LEU A 133 11.29 41.62 59.38
C LEU A 133 10.87 42.98 58.84
N GLU A 134 9.75 43.10 58.17
CA GLU A 134 9.19 44.35 57.66
C GLU A 134 8.72 45.26 58.85
N ALA A 135 8.08 44.68 59.88
CA ALA A 135 7.70 45.41 61.11
C ALA A 135 8.91 45.89 61.87
N GLU A 136 9.94 45.06 62.05
CA GLU A 136 11.20 45.46 62.71
C GLU A 136 11.92 46.56 61.89
N ALA A 137 11.97 46.46 60.55
CA ALA A 137 12.55 47.47 59.68
C ALA A 137 11.80 48.82 59.76
N ALA A 138 10.45 48.76 59.84
CA ALA A 138 9.63 49.98 60.03
C ALA A 138 9.90 50.68 61.35
N ALA A 139 9.97 49.91 62.43
CA ALA A 139 10.31 50.47 63.74
C ALA A 139 11.74 51.11 63.79
N GLU A 140 12.72 50.42 63.18
CA GLU A 140 14.09 50.96 63.08
C GLU A 140 14.17 52.20 62.18
N ARG A 141 13.36 52.27 61.15
CA ARG A 141 13.25 53.44 60.27
C ARG A 141 12.72 54.68 61.09
N GLU A 142 11.65 54.50 61.87
CA GLU A 142 11.04 55.55 62.67
C GLU A 142 12.04 56.11 63.68
N ILE A 143 12.80 55.24 64.34
CA ILE A 143 13.87 55.63 65.28
C ILE A 143 14.96 56.42 64.54
N TRP A 144 15.43 55.96 63.41
CA TRP A 144 16.48 56.60 62.62
C TRP A 144 16.05 57.98 62.13
N GLU A 145 14.85 58.11 61.55
CA GLU A 145 14.29 59.35 61.04
C GLU A 145 14.12 60.41 62.21
N GLY A 146 13.77 59.95 63.41
CA GLY A 146 13.70 60.77 64.56
C GLY A 146 15.07 61.27 65.04
N GLN A 147 16.13 60.49 64.87
CA GLN A 147 17.49 60.85 65.28
C GLN A 147 18.30 61.60 64.24
N PHE A 148 18.06 61.27 62.96
CA PHE A 148 18.82 61.76 61.80
C PHE A 148 17.91 62.18 60.63
N PRO A 149 17.10 63.24 60.79
CA PRO A 149 16.05 63.59 59.86
C PRO A 149 16.53 63.90 58.42
N GLU A 150 17.81 64.32 58.28
CA GLU A 150 18.37 64.66 56.95
C GLU A 150 19.29 63.60 56.38
N ARG A 151 19.42 62.44 57.02
CA ARG A 151 20.29 61.36 56.56
C ARG A 151 19.49 60.19 56.01
N ALA A 152 19.87 59.75 54.83
CA ALA A 152 19.30 58.50 54.30
C ALA A 152 19.60 57.35 55.28
N ILE A 153 18.61 56.46 55.46
CA ILE A 153 18.76 55.26 56.27
C ILE A 153 19.71 54.27 55.57
N PRO A 154 20.75 53.74 56.23
CA PRO A 154 21.59 52.72 55.72
C PRO A 154 20.80 51.42 55.44
N ASP A 155 21.06 50.73 54.30
CA ASP A 155 20.37 49.48 53.88
C ASP A 155 20.39 48.39 54.96
N LEU A 156 21.45 48.32 55.76
CA LEU A 156 21.58 47.34 56.83
C LEU A 156 20.61 47.65 58.01
N ILE A 157 20.38 48.93 58.34
CA ILE A 157 19.42 49.35 59.37
C ILE A 157 17.99 49.16 58.84
N ALA A 158 17.75 49.49 57.57
CA ALA A 158 16.49 49.24 56.89
C ALA A 158 16.25 47.76 56.60
N ARG A 159 17.17 46.88 57.00
CA ARG A 159 17.10 45.41 56.81
C ARG A 159 16.84 44.97 55.31
N VAL A 160 17.26 45.80 54.37
CA VAL A 160 17.02 45.53 52.90
C VAL A 160 17.51 44.17 52.49
N PRO A 161 18.74 43.69 52.84
CA PRO A 161 19.19 42.34 52.44
C PRO A 161 18.37 41.20 53.07
N GLN A 162 17.95 41.39 54.37
CA GLN A 162 17.19 40.39 55.12
C GLN A 162 15.77 40.26 54.55
N ILE A 163 15.11 41.37 54.22
CA ILE A 163 13.81 41.42 53.58
C ILE A 163 13.91 40.81 52.19
N ALA A 164 14.95 41.12 51.40
CA ALA A 164 15.20 40.54 50.11
C ALA A 164 15.37 38.97 50.15
N ALA A 165 16.12 38.50 51.16
CA ALA A 165 16.31 37.08 51.43
C ALA A 165 14.99 36.40 51.85
N ALA A 166 14.16 37.04 52.69
CA ALA A 166 12.86 36.52 53.08
C ALA A 166 11.89 36.44 51.89
N LYS A 167 11.88 37.46 51.01
CA LYS A 167 11.11 37.43 49.73
C LYS A 167 11.58 36.32 48.80
N ALA A 168 12.88 36.10 48.67
CA ALA A 168 13.42 35.00 47.87
C ALA A 168 13.02 33.63 48.44
N ARG A 169 12.91 33.45 49.76
CA ARG A 169 12.39 32.21 50.39
C ARG A 169 10.94 31.96 50.02
N ILE A 170 10.09 33.00 50.04
CA ILE A 170 8.69 32.87 49.62
C ILE A 170 8.62 32.44 48.16
N GLN A 171 9.38 33.08 47.27
CA GLN A 171 9.44 32.73 45.87
C GLN A 171 9.90 31.28 45.65
N SER A 172 10.91 30.81 46.39
CA SER A 172 11.36 29.42 46.36
C SER A 172 10.27 28.45 46.83
N GLY A 173 9.54 28.81 47.92
CA GLY A 173 8.41 28.03 48.41
C GLY A 173 7.27 27.94 47.39
N GLU A 174 6.96 29.06 46.71
CA GLU A 174 5.94 29.09 45.65
C GLU A 174 6.32 28.21 44.45
N ALA A 175 7.60 28.20 44.06
CA ALA A 175 8.10 27.28 43.03
C ALA A 175 8.00 25.79 43.45
N ALA A 176 8.32 25.51 44.74
CA ALA A 176 8.16 24.17 45.31
C ALA A 176 6.67 23.73 45.33
N ARG A 177 5.75 24.64 45.70
CA ARG A 177 4.30 24.38 45.65
C ARG A 177 3.85 24.06 44.23
N GLN A 178 4.26 24.86 43.24
CA GLN A 178 3.91 24.58 41.82
C GLN A 178 4.39 23.21 41.38
N THR A 179 5.59 22.80 41.79
CA THR A 179 6.12 21.45 41.48
C THR A 179 5.28 20.34 42.13
N ALA A 180 4.87 20.53 43.39
CA ALA A 180 4.01 19.59 44.09
C ALA A 180 2.60 19.50 43.47
N GLU A 181 2.01 20.63 43.09
CA GLU A 181 0.71 20.69 42.40
C GLU A 181 0.77 20.02 41.02
N LEU A 182 1.86 20.23 40.28
CA LEU A 182 2.09 19.54 39.00
C LEU A 182 2.16 18.02 39.20
N SER A 183 2.87 17.55 40.22
CA SER A 183 2.95 16.15 40.58
C SER A 183 1.58 15.57 40.98
N LEU A 184 0.80 16.32 41.73
CA LEU A 184 -0.58 15.98 42.09
C LEU A 184 -1.47 15.89 40.84
N SER A 185 -1.37 16.86 39.93
CA SER A 185 -2.16 16.82 38.67
C SER A 185 -1.85 15.58 37.83
N ARG A 186 -0.61 15.12 37.85
CA ARG A 186 -0.13 13.93 37.13
C ARG A 186 -0.64 12.60 37.70
N THR A 187 -1.23 12.59 38.91
CA THR A 187 -1.91 11.40 39.46
C THR A 187 -3.18 11.06 38.72
N THR A 188 -3.78 12.01 38.00
CA THR A 188 -4.99 11.83 37.21
C THR A 188 -4.62 11.78 35.74
N VAL A 189 -4.59 10.59 35.18
CA VAL A 189 -4.20 10.38 33.77
C VAL A 189 -5.44 10.45 32.87
N ARG A 190 -5.36 11.29 31.85
CA ARG A 190 -6.43 11.53 30.87
C ARG A 190 -5.94 11.35 29.45
N ALA A 191 -6.86 11.06 28.55
CA ALA A 191 -6.58 10.95 27.12
C ALA A 191 -6.18 12.32 26.54
N PRO A 192 -5.04 12.45 25.84
CA PRO A 192 -4.58 13.72 25.26
C PRO A 192 -5.32 14.09 23.96
N PHE A 193 -5.95 13.11 23.28
CA PHE A 193 -6.71 13.25 22.04
C PHE A 193 -7.80 12.17 21.97
N ASP A 194 -8.68 12.26 20.99
CA ASP A 194 -9.68 11.21 20.69
C ASP A 194 -8.96 9.96 20.19
N ALA A 195 -9.11 8.85 20.92
CA ALA A 195 -8.29 7.67 20.72
C ALA A 195 -9.10 6.37 20.87
N ARG A 196 -8.54 5.32 20.28
CA ARG A 196 -8.94 3.93 20.55
C ARG A 196 -7.82 3.26 21.36
N ILE A 197 -8.19 2.60 22.45
CA ILE A 197 -7.25 1.85 23.30
C ILE A 197 -6.85 0.56 22.56
N LEU A 198 -5.55 0.37 22.37
CA LEU A 198 -5.01 -0.81 21.72
C LEU A 198 -4.77 -1.93 22.73
N ASP A 199 -4.10 -1.60 23.83
CA ASP A 199 -3.76 -2.51 24.91
C ASP A 199 -3.73 -1.78 26.26
N THR A 200 -4.02 -2.51 27.34
CA THR A 200 -3.84 -2.05 28.72
C THR A 200 -3.61 -3.23 29.64
N GLN A 201 -2.72 -3.05 30.62
CA GLN A 201 -2.35 -4.04 31.64
C GLN A 201 -2.49 -3.45 33.04
N LEU A 202 -3.59 -2.76 33.30
CA LEU A 202 -3.75 -1.97 34.52
C LEU A 202 -5.01 -2.41 35.30
N ASP A 203 -4.78 -2.74 36.57
CA ASP A 203 -5.84 -3.09 37.51
C ASP A 203 -5.84 -2.19 38.75
N VAL A 204 -7.02 -2.03 39.37
CA VAL A 204 -7.17 -1.32 40.64
C VAL A 204 -6.41 -2.05 41.74
N GLY A 205 -5.62 -1.33 42.52
CA GLY A 205 -4.76 -1.88 43.55
C GLY A 205 -3.33 -2.17 43.12
N GLN A 206 -3.06 -2.22 41.80
CA GLN A 206 -1.72 -2.38 41.27
C GLN A 206 -0.86 -1.16 41.56
N VAL A 207 0.42 -1.37 41.78
CA VAL A 207 1.41 -0.29 41.95
C VAL A 207 2.13 -0.08 40.63
N VAL A 208 2.10 1.15 40.12
CA VAL A 208 2.82 1.53 38.92
C VAL A 208 4.02 2.44 39.26
N SER A 209 5.09 2.26 38.50
CA SER A 209 6.26 3.11 38.58
C SER A 209 6.16 4.24 37.54
N GLY A 210 6.64 5.41 37.83
CA GLY A 210 6.87 6.42 36.82
C GLY A 210 7.78 5.87 35.73
N ASN A 211 7.43 6.07 34.46
CA ASN A 211 8.11 5.55 33.25
C ASN A 211 7.82 4.08 32.86
N ALA A 212 6.94 3.36 33.58
CA ALA A 212 6.46 2.05 33.12
C ALA A 212 5.30 2.22 32.14
N GLU A 213 5.34 1.51 31.00
CA GLU A 213 4.21 1.46 30.07
C GLU A 213 3.04 0.70 30.71
N VAL A 214 1.85 1.29 30.70
CA VAL A 214 0.63 0.71 31.27
C VAL A 214 -0.43 0.42 30.22
N GLY A 215 -0.17 0.76 28.98
CA GLY A 215 -1.03 0.53 27.85
C GLY A 215 -0.63 1.36 26.64
N SER A 216 -1.36 1.19 25.55
CA SER A 216 -1.14 1.93 24.31
C SER A 216 -2.47 2.34 23.68
N MET A 217 -2.44 3.42 22.93
CA MET A 217 -3.60 3.95 22.20
C MET A 217 -3.16 4.59 20.89
N PHE A 218 -4.09 4.75 19.97
CA PHE A 218 -3.85 5.49 18.73
C PHE A 218 -5.01 6.45 18.46
N SER A 219 -4.71 7.55 17.76
CA SER A 219 -5.77 8.46 17.30
C SER A 219 -6.51 7.82 16.13
N ILE A 220 -7.85 7.89 16.19
CA ILE A 220 -8.72 7.39 15.11
C ILE A 220 -8.38 8.08 13.79
N ASP A 221 -8.12 9.39 13.82
CA ASP A 221 -7.72 10.18 12.65
C ASP A 221 -6.32 9.84 12.12
N SER A 222 -5.55 9.03 12.86
CA SER A 222 -4.21 8.62 12.43
C SER A 222 -4.20 7.32 11.64
N LEU A 223 -5.36 6.72 11.34
CA LEU A 223 -5.43 5.51 10.53
C LEU A 223 -5.01 5.82 9.09
N GLU A 224 -4.19 4.97 8.56
CA GLU A 224 -3.74 5.00 7.18
C GLU A 224 -3.60 3.57 6.66
N ILE A 225 -3.63 3.42 5.35
CA ILE A 225 -3.45 2.11 4.73
C ILE A 225 -2.05 2.06 4.13
N ALA A 226 -1.27 1.09 4.57
CA ALA A 226 0.04 0.79 4.01
C ALA A 226 -0.11 -0.21 2.87
N VAL A 227 0.20 0.20 1.66
CA VAL A 227 0.05 -0.58 0.43
C VAL A 227 1.42 -0.86 -0.16
N PRO A 228 1.92 -2.09 -0.12
CA PRO A 228 3.16 -2.46 -0.78
C PRO A 228 3.01 -2.39 -2.29
N VAL A 229 3.97 -1.81 -2.97
CA VAL A 229 3.96 -1.58 -4.41
C VAL A 229 5.31 -1.90 -5.03
N SER A 230 5.31 -2.59 -6.17
CA SER A 230 6.53 -2.82 -6.95
C SER A 230 6.95 -1.54 -7.70
N THR A 231 8.21 -1.50 -8.12
CA THR A 231 8.74 -0.36 -8.91
C THR A 231 7.97 -0.18 -10.22
N ASP A 232 7.54 -1.26 -10.85
CA ASP A 232 6.81 -1.18 -12.12
C ASP A 232 5.36 -0.71 -11.93
N GLN A 233 4.66 -1.23 -10.92
CA GLN A 233 3.34 -0.71 -10.53
C GLN A 233 3.41 0.77 -10.16
N ARG A 234 4.47 1.17 -9.46
CA ARG A 234 4.68 2.56 -9.04
C ARG A 234 4.82 3.51 -10.24
N LYS A 235 5.48 3.06 -11.33
CA LYS A 235 5.59 3.83 -12.59
C LYS A 235 4.23 4.03 -13.26
N LEU A 236 3.38 3.00 -13.22
CA LEU A 236 2.03 3.06 -13.81
C LEU A 236 1.08 3.98 -13.04
N ILE A 237 1.28 4.11 -11.71
CA ILE A 237 0.46 4.98 -10.86
C ILE A 237 0.74 6.48 -11.15
N GLY A 238 1.98 6.84 -11.49
CA GLY A 238 2.34 8.24 -11.75
C GLY A 238 2.47 9.09 -10.46
N PRO A 239 2.10 10.38 -10.48
CA PRO A 239 2.17 11.26 -9.32
C PRO A 239 1.32 10.76 -8.16
N VAL A 240 1.88 10.75 -6.92
CA VAL A 240 1.24 10.12 -5.75
C VAL A 240 0.34 11.10 -4.99
N SER A 241 0.75 12.34 -4.85
CA SER A 241 0.11 13.24 -3.89
C SER A 241 -1.28 13.70 -4.31
N GLY A 242 -2.29 13.44 -3.48
CA GLY A 242 -3.65 13.94 -3.66
C GLY A 242 -4.52 13.13 -4.63
N GLN A 243 -4.05 12.00 -5.14
CA GLN A 243 -4.81 11.15 -6.04
C GLN A 243 -5.91 10.41 -5.27
N GLU A 244 -7.16 10.49 -5.75
CA GLU A 244 -8.28 9.73 -5.18
C GLU A 244 -8.15 8.24 -5.46
N VAL A 245 -8.49 7.44 -4.47
CA VAL A 245 -8.49 5.98 -4.54
C VAL A 245 -9.76 5.41 -3.92
N ALA A 246 -10.19 4.25 -4.40
CA ALA A 246 -11.27 3.50 -3.80
C ALA A 246 -10.69 2.39 -2.91
N ILE A 247 -11.22 2.26 -1.70
CA ILE A 247 -10.79 1.30 -0.70
C ILE A 247 -11.95 0.35 -0.45
N THR A 248 -11.77 -0.92 -0.71
CA THR A 248 -12.75 -1.97 -0.39
C THR A 248 -12.27 -2.74 0.83
N ALA A 249 -13.02 -2.64 1.93
CA ALA A 249 -12.73 -3.32 3.18
C ALA A 249 -13.79 -4.40 3.46
N PRO A 250 -13.43 -5.55 4.07
CA PRO A 250 -14.41 -6.55 4.51
C PRO A 250 -15.44 -5.98 5.49
N THR A 251 -15.02 -5.08 6.38
CA THR A 251 -15.88 -4.44 7.39
C THR A 251 -16.83 -3.40 6.81
N SER A 252 -16.56 -2.86 5.62
CA SER A 252 -17.46 -1.88 4.95
C SER A 252 -18.67 -2.54 4.25
N GLY A 253 -18.84 -3.87 4.38
CA GLY A 253 -19.94 -4.59 3.72
C GLY A 253 -19.82 -4.69 2.20
N GLY A 254 -18.64 -4.36 1.66
CA GLY A 254 -18.37 -4.34 0.21
C GLY A 254 -18.53 -2.97 -0.44
N ASP A 255 -18.92 -1.95 0.30
CA ASP A 255 -18.97 -0.58 -0.19
C ASP A 255 -17.55 0.02 -0.26
N ASP A 256 -17.31 0.79 -1.30
CA ASP A 256 -16.04 1.48 -1.48
C ASP A 256 -15.95 2.70 -0.56
N VAL A 257 -14.95 2.70 0.30
CA VAL A 257 -14.56 3.85 1.11
C VAL A 257 -13.62 4.73 0.29
N LYS A 258 -13.86 6.03 0.26
CA LYS A 258 -12.99 6.98 -0.43
C LYS A 258 -11.72 7.21 0.37
N GLY A 259 -10.59 7.24 -0.34
CA GLY A 259 -9.31 7.60 0.23
C GLY A 259 -8.50 8.48 -0.71
N THR A 260 -7.40 8.98 -0.22
CA THR A 260 -6.44 9.75 -0.99
C THR A 260 -5.03 9.20 -0.80
N LEU A 261 -4.29 9.12 -1.89
CA LEU A 261 -2.89 8.73 -1.87
C LEU A 261 -2.07 9.89 -1.27
N ALA A 262 -1.65 9.72 -0.01
CA ALA A 262 -1.02 10.79 0.76
C ALA A 262 0.48 10.91 0.45
N ARG A 263 1.19 9.79 0.42
CA ARG A 263 2.64 9.77 0.23
C ARG A 263 3.13 8.38 -0.20
N ALA A 264 4.38 8.33 -0.68
CA ALA A 264 5.12 7.09 -0.92
C ALA A 264 6.33 7.03 0.03
N SER A 265 6.77 5.82 0.38
CA SER A 265 8.02 5.65 1.12
C SER A 265 9.22 6.13 0.29
N ALA A 266 10.21 6.71 0.96
CA ALA A 266 11.46 7.12 0.32
C ALA A 266 12.45 5.96 0.12
N ALA A 267 12.20 4.80 0.75
CA ALA A 267 13.04 3.62 0.68
C ALA A 267 12.21 2.38 0.35
N LEU A 268 12.87 1.40 -0.25
CA LEU A 268 12.30 0.08 -0.47
C LEU A 268 12.58 -0.80 0.76
N ASP A 269 11.65 -1.70 1.07
CA ASP A 269 11.89 -2.76 2.05
C ASP A 269 13.02 -3.67 1.57
N GLU A 270 14.02 -3.91 2.41
CA GLU A 270 15.24 -4.65 2.03
C GLU A 270 14.97 -6.10 1.64
N ARG A 271 13.98 -6.72 2.27
CA ARG A 271 13.65 -8.13 2.06
C ARG A 271 12.75 -8.35 0.86
N THR A 272 11.73 -7.52 0.70
CA THR A 272 10.71 -7.68 -0.36
C THR A 272 11.01 -6.87 -1.61
N ARG A 273 11.88 -5.84 -1.51
CA ARG A 273 12.17 -4.87 -2.57
C ARG A 273 10.95 -4.06 -3.03
N LEU A 274 9.92 -4.00 -2.20
CA LEU A 274 8.74 -3.20 -2.45
C LEU A 274 8.84 -1.83 -1.79
N GLY A 275 8.30 -0.83 -2.44
CA GLY A 275 7.99 0.45 -1.81
C GLY A 275 6.67 0.36 -1.07
N THR A 276 6.34 1.37 -0.27
CA THR A 276 5.04 1.46 0.40
C THR A 276 4.33 2.75 -0.01
N LEU A 277 3.11 2.63 -0.46
CA LEU A 277 2.19 3.77 -0.60
C LEU A 277 1.35 3.88 0.67
N TYR A 278 1.13 5.10 1.10
CA TYR A 278 0.28 5.39 2.25
C TYR A 278 -0.96 6.12 1.79
N VAL A 279 -2.10 5.51 2.05
CA VAL A 279 -3.42 6.03 1.70
C VAL A 279 -4.08 6.55 2.96
N ALA A 280 -4.51 7.82 2.92
CA ALA A 280 -5.36 8.40 3.96
C ALA A 280 -6.81 8.04 3.64
N THR A 281 -7.56 7.61 4.64
CA THR A 281 -9.00 7.31 4.52
C THR A 281 -9.83 8.55 4.83
N GLY A 282 -10.96 8.70 4.13
CA GLY A 282 -11.94 9.74 4.43
C GLY A 282 -12.84 9.41 5.63
N ASP A 283 -13.06 8.11 5.88
CA ASP A 283 -13.91 7.61 6.97
C ASP A 283 -13.16 6.57 7.80
N PRO A 284 -12.33 7.02 8.76
CA PRO A 284 -11.51 6.12 9.56
C PRO A 284 -12.34 5.22 10.51
N GLU A 285 -13.58 5.59 10.80
CA GLU A 285 -14.46 4.80 11.67
C GLU A 285 -14.93 3.48 11.02
N LEU A 286 -14.94 3.44 9.69
CA LEU A 286 -15.33 2.25 8.91
C LEU A 286 -14.20 1.22 8.81
N LEU A 287 -12.99 1.55 9.26
CA LEU A 287 -11.82 0.70 9.14
C LEU A 287 -11.31 0.23 10.50
N THR A 288 -10.79 -0.98 10.54
CA THR A 288 -10.17 -1.53 11.75
C THR A 288 -8.66 -1.67 11.56
N ALA A 289 -7.88 -1.19 12.53
CA ALA A 289 -6.43 -1.37 12.51
C ALA A 289 -6.06 -2.87 12.44
N GLY A 290 -5.17 -3.24 11.53
CA GLY A 290 -4.79 -4.61 11.24
C GLY A 290 -5.63 -5.28 10.13
N GLU A 291 -6.66 -4.63 9.63
CA GLU A 291 -7.51 -5.15 8.57
C GLU A 291 -6.81 -5.12 7.22
N PHE A 292 -7.02 -6.17 6.42
CA PHE A 292 -6.57 -6.22 5.02
C PHE A 292 -7.64 -5.60 4.13
N VAL A 293 -7.23 -4.69 3.28
CA VAL A 293 -8.11 -3.97 2.35
C VAL A 293 -7.56 -4.02 0.94
N THR A 294 -8.44 -3.93 -0.04
CA THR A 294 -8.06 -3.75 -1.45
C THR A 294 -8.17 -2.28 -1.81
N VAL A 295 -7.11 -1.74 -2.38
CA VAL A 295 -7.04 -0.34 -2.83
C VAL A 295 -6.99 -0.32 -4.34
N ARG A 296 -7.96 0.33 -4.98
CA ARG A 296 -8.00 0.56 -6.43
C ARG A 296 -7.51 1.97 -6.72
N ILE A 297 -6.46 2.03 -7.53
CA ILE A 297 -5.78 3.26 -7.91
C ILE A 297 -5.89 3.41 -9.43
N ASN A 298 -6.39 4.53 -9.89
CA ASN A 298 -6.33 4.86 -11.31
C ASN A 298 -4.91 5.33 -11.63
N GLY A 299 -4.24 4.66 -12.55
CA GLY A 299 -2.90 5.05 -12.98
C GLY A 299 -2.88 6.30 -13.84
N GLU A 300 -1.70 6.64 -14.35
CA GLU A 300 -1.53 7.76 -15.25
C GLU A 300 -2.26 7.51 -16.56
N ASN A 301 -2.97 8.55 -17.07
CA ASN A 301 -3.63 8.46 -18.36
C ASN A 301 -2.60 8.42 -19.48
N MET A 302 -2.62 7.36 -20.26
CA MET A 302 -1.74 7.12 -21.40
C MET A 302 -2.53 7.41 -22.70
N PRO A 303 -2.33 8.57 -23.34
CA PRO A 303 -3.08 8.91 -24.56
C PRO A 303 -2.68 8.02 -25.75
N ASP A 304 -1.43 7.54 -25.74
CA ASP A 304 -0.84 6.78 -26.86
C ASP A 304 -0.88 5.29 -26.59
N ALA A 305 -2.07 4.71 -26.60
CA ALA A 305 -2.26 3.28 -26.41
C ALA A 305 -3.10 2.66 -27.53
N TYR A 306 -2.80 1.40 -27.88
CA TYR A 306 -3.59 0.58 -28.78
C TYR A 306 -4.32 -0.51 -28.00
N ARG A 307 -5.58 -0.74 -28.32
CA ARG A 307 -6.31 -1.95 -27.91
C ARG A 307 -6.20 -3.00 -28.99
N VAL A 308 -5.59 -4.14 -28.64
CA VAL A 308 -5.39 -5.26 -29.53
C VAL A 308 -6.03 -6.53 -28.94
N PRO A 309 -6.53 -7.46 -29.74
CA PRO A 309 -7.01 -8.74 -29.22
C PRO A 309 -5.92 -9.45 -28.42
N ALA A 310 -6.24 -10.00 -27.24
CA ALA A 310 -5.26 -10.74 -26.43
C ALA A 310 -4.64 -11.92 -27.18
N THR A 311 -5.36 -12.48 -28.16
CA THR A 311 -4.91 -13.56 -29.05
C THR A 311 -3.78 -13.13 -30.01
N ALA A 312 -3.63 -11.83 -30.27
CA ALA A 312 -2.53 -11.30 -31.10
C ALA A 312 -1.18 -11.34 -30.38
N LEU A 313 -1.20 -11.37 -29.05
CA LEU A 313 0.00 -11.45 -28.23
C LEU A 313 0.55 -12.88 -28.20
N THR A 314 1.81 -13.02 -28.52
CA THR A 314 2.56 -14.26 -28.34
C THR A 314 3.36 -14.22 -27.04
N SER A 315 3.93 -15.35 -26.63
CA SER A 315 4.86 -15.41 -25.50
C SER A 315 6.00 -14.38 -25.67
N ARG A 316 6.36 -13.67 -24.57
CA ARG A 316 7.39 -12.61 -24.51
C ARG A 316 6.94 -11.26 -25.07
N ASP A 317 5.66 -10.88 -24.92
CA ASP A 317 5.13 -9.57 -25.30
C ASP A 317 5.49 -9.18 -26.75
N ARG A 318 5.37 -10.14 -27.67
CA ARG A 318 5.61 -9.97 -29.10
C ARG A 318 4.31 -10.12 -29.86
N LEU A 319 4.08 -9.26 -30.83
CA LEU A 319 3.00 -9.38 -31.80
C LEU A 319 3.56 -9.36 -33.23
N TRP A 320 2.70 -9.72 -34.16
CA TRP A 320 3.03 -9.78 -35.59
C TRP A 320 2.27 -8.71 -36.37
N VAL A 321 3.00 -7.93 -37.14
CA VAL A 321 2.44 -7.00 -38.13
C VAL A 321 2.69 -7.50 -39.53
N VAL A 322 1.91 -7.03 -40.48
CA VAL A 322 2.12 -7.36 -41.91
C VAL A 322 2.83 -6.18 -42.57
N GLU A 323 4.04 -6.42 -43.10
CA GLU A 323 4.84 -5.47 -43.85
C GLU A 323 5.10 -6.05 -45.23
N ASP A 324 4.71 -5.38 -46.31
CA ASP A 324 4.93 -5.83 -47.69
C ASP A 324 4.47 -7.28 -47.95
N GLY A 325 3.37 -7.74 -47.32
CA GLY A 325 2.85 -9.11 -47.47
C GLY A 325 3.63 -10.15 -46.68
N GLN A 326 4.50 -9.77 -45.77
CA GLN A 326 5.27 -10.67 -44.91
C GLN A 326 5.04 -10.33 -43.42
N LEU A 327 5.22 -11.33 -42.55
CA LEU A 327 5.15 -11.13 -41.11
C LEU A 327 6.44 -10.49 -40.60
N ALA A 328 6.29 -9.41 -39.80
CA ALA A 328 7.35 -8.83 -39.04
C ALA A 328 6.98 -8.88 -37.53
N GLY A 329 7.84 -9.44 -36.72
CA GLY A 329 7.61 -9.53 -35.28
C GLY A 329 8.05 -8.25 -34.58
N ARG A 330 7.14 -7.63 -33.81
CA ARG A 330 7.41 -6.43 -32.98
C ARG A 330 7.35 -6.80 -31.51
N THR A 331 8.38 -6.44 -30.75
CA THR A 331 8.33 -6.50 -29.29
C THR A 331 7.65 -5.25 -28.80
N ILE A 332 6.65 -5.39 -27.96
CA ILE A 332 5.80 -4.30 -27.51
C ILE A 332 5.78 -4.24 -25.98
N GLU A 333 5.44 -3.07 -25.45
CA GLU A 333 5.20 -2.85 -24.02
C GLU A 333 3.69 -3.02 -23.76
N VAL A 334 3.34 -4.05 -22.96
CA VAL A 334 1.96 -4.28 -22.53
C VAL A 334 1.68 -3.38 -21.34
N LEU A 335 0.75 -2.45 -21.49
CA LEU A 335 0.34 -1.48 -20.48
C LEU A 335 -0.75 -2.03 -19.54
N GLY A 336 -1.56 -2.97 -20.04
CA GLY A 336 -2.65 -3.60 -19.29
C GLY A 336 -3.39 -4.64 -20.08
N ARG A 337 -4.36 -5.28 -19.44
CA ARG A 337 -5.27 -6.26 -20.05
C ARG A 337 -6.69 -5.95 -19.61
N GLU A 338 -7.61 -5.92 -20.58
CA GLU A 338 -9.04 -5.65 -20.39
C GLU A 338 -9.82 -6.84 -21.01
N ALA A 339 -10.33 -7.74 -20.18
CA ALA A 339 -11.07 -8.92 -20.64
C ALA A 339 -10.35 -9.68 -21.79
N GLU A 340 -10.86 -9.59 -23.01
CA GLU A 340 -10.30 -10.24 -24.21
C GLU A 340 -9.32 -9.35 -25.00
N MET A 341 -9.07 -8.12 -24.53
CA MET A 341 -8.19 -7.16 -25.16
C MET A 341 -6.92 -6.94 -24.34
N ALA A 342 -5.81 -6.74 -25.01
CA ALA A 342 -4.58 -6.24 -24.42
C ALA A 342 -4.38 -4.78 -24.82
N VAL A 343 -3.93 -3.97 -23.87
CA VAL A 343 -3.58 -2.58 -24.12
C VAL A 343 -2.07 -2.48 -24.21
N VAL A 344 -1.58 -1.97 -25.31
CA VAL A 344 -0.16 -1.87 -25.62
C VAL A 344 0.21 -0.43 -25.95
N ARG A 345 1.46 -0.06 -25.73
CA ARG A 345 1.95 1.26 -26.13
C ARG A 345 1.89 1.41 -27.65
N LEU A 346 1.54 2.60 -28.11
CA LEU A 346 1.54 2.94 -29.52
C LEU A 346 2.89 2.56 -30.18
N PHE A 347 2.83 1.87 -31.31
CA PHE A 347 3.98 1.51 -32.13
C PHE A 347 3.59 1.62 -33.60
N ASP A 348 4.56 1.51 -34.51
CA ASP A 348 4.30 1.49 -35.93
C ASP A 348 3.68 0.12 -36.32
N ASP A 349 2.39 0.13 -36.63
CA ASP A 349 1.58 -1.04 -36.96
C ASP A 349 1.63 -1.40 -38.46
N ALA A 350 2.36 -0.62 -39.27
CA ALA A 350 2.58 -0.85 -40.72
C ALA A 350 1.27 -1.21 -41.46
N GLY A 351 1.13 -2.42 -41.97
CA GLY A 351 -0.04 -2.92 -42.66
C GLY A 351 -1.11 -3.55 -41.78
N GLY A 352 -1.03 -3.35 -40.45
CA GLY A 352 -1.97 -3.85 -39.44
C GLY A 352 -1.47 -5.06 -38.63
N ILE A 353 -2.14 -5.32 -37.52
CA ILE A 353 -1.77 -6.34 -36.53
C ILE A 353 -2.47 -7.67 -36.83
N VAL A 354 -1.75 -8.76 -36.78
CA VAL A 354 -2.31 -10.11 -36.97
C VAL A 354 -3.07 -10.52 -35.70
N ALA A 355 -4.39 -10.68 -35.81
CA ALA A 355 -5.27 -11.01 -34.69
C ALA A 355 -5.01 -12.40 -34.08
N ILE A 356 -4.67 -13.36 -34.92
CA ILE A 356 -4.32 -14.74 -34.54
C ILE A 356 -3.10 -15.17 -35.37
N PRO A 357 -1.91 -15.19 -34.74
CA PRO A 357 -0.70 -15.61 -35.45
C PRO A 357 -0.74 -17.09 -35.84
N PRO A 358 -0.26 -17.46 -37.06
CA PRO A 358 -0.14 -18.84 -37.43
C PRO A 358 0.91 -19.56 -36.56
N ALA A 359 0.75 -20.88 -36.37
CA ALA A 359 1.62 -21.68 -35.50
C ALA A 359 3.10 -21.64 -35.90
N ASN A 360 3.40 -21.39 -37.16
CA ASN A 360 4.75 -21.28 -37.74
C ASN A 360 5.17 -19.84 -38.01
N ALA A 361 4.58 -18.85 -37.31
CA ALA A 361 4.92 -17.44 -37.46
C ALA A 361 6.41 -17.19 -37.23
N ARG A 362 7.03 -16.53 -38.18
CA ARG A 362 8.44 -16.11 -38.15
C ARG A 362 8.63 -14.88 -39.03
N ASP A 363 9.67 -14.14 -38.77
CA ASP A 363 10.01 -12.96 -39.58
C ASP A 363 10.20 -13.34 -41.03
N GLY A 364 9.63 -12.57 -41.95
CA GLY A 364 9.71 -12.82 -43.40
C GLY A 364 8.77 -13.92 -43.95
N LEU A 365 7.86 -14.49 -43.12
CA LEU A 365 6.88 -15.43 -43.62
C LEU A 365 5.85 -14.72 -44.49
N ALA A 366 5.76 -15.09 -45.77
CA ALA A 366 4.75 -14.56 -46.67
C ALA A 366 3.34 -14.95 -46.21
N VAL A 367 2.42 -13.99 -46.15
CA VAL A 367 1.04 -14.16 -45.72
C VAL A 367 0.08 -13.47 -46.67
N SER A 368 -1.14 -13.98 -46.76
CA SER A 368 -2.24 -13.32 -47.46
C SER A 368 -3.20 -12.71 -46.44
N ILE A 369 -3.55 -11.44 -46.62
CA ILE A 369 -4.49 -10.77 -45.74
C ILE A 369 -5.92 -11.17 -46.08
N ARG A 370 -6.67 -11.68 -45.10
CA ARG A 370 -8.11 -11.84 -45.17
C ARG A 370 -8.76 -10.65 -44.49
N GLY A 371 -9.55 -9.86 -45.21
CA GLY A 371 -10.22 -8.67 -44.67
C GLY A 371 -11.09 -9.00 -43.44
N ALA A 372 -11.13 -8.07 -42.49
CA ALA A 372 -11.85 -8.19 -41.23
C ALA A 372 -13.35 -7.89 -41.31
N ASP A 373 -14.06 -8.36 -42.33
CA ASP A 373 -15.51 -8.14 -42.48
C ASP A 373 -16.41 -9.04 -41.61
N GLY A 374 -15.94 -9.51 -40.45
CA GLY A 374 -16.65 -10.48 -39.62
C GLY A 374 -16.75 -10.27 -38.11
N LEU A 375 -16.13 -9.25 -37.54
CA LEU A 375 -16.08 -9.12 -36.04
C LEU A 375 -16.79 -7.92 -35.43
N ALA A 376 -17.59 -7.18 -36.19
CA ALA A 376 -18.30 -5.99 -35.68
C ALA A 376 -19.82 -6.14 -35.82
N SER A 377 -20.46 -7.18 -35.20
CA SER A 377 -21.91 -7.16 -34.93
C SER A 377 -22.38 -8.34 -34.08
N THR A 378 -22.00 -8.40 -32.81
CA THR A 378 -22.75 -9.16 -31.80
C THR A 378 -22.74 -8.41 -30.50
N GLY A 379 -23.61 -7.38 -30.39
CA GLY A 379 -23.65 -6.63 -29.14
C GLY A 379 -24.62 -5.44 -29.14
N SER A 380 -25.76 -5.53 -29.88
CA SER A 380 -26.83 -4.55 -29.71
C SER A 380 -28.12 -5.07 -30.31
N ASP A 381 -28.73 -6.08 -29.65
CA ASP A 381 -30.18 -6.28 -29.74
C ASP A 381 -30.60 -7.23 -28.60
N ALA A 382 -30.89 -6.67 -27.44
CA ALA A 382 -31.77 -7.30 -26.46
C ALA A 382 -32.35 -6.24 -25.54
N LYS A 383 -33.58 -5.88 -25.84
CA LYS A 383 -34.64 -5.44 -24.94
C LYS A 383 -35.14 -4.01 -25.13
N ARG A 384 -36.02 -3.92 -26.10
CA ARG A 384 -37.23 -3.13 -25.95
C ARG A 384 -38.39 -4.08 -26.24
N THR A 385 -39.10 -4.51 -25.22
CA THR A 385 -40.52 -4.80 -25.23
C THR A 385 -41.03 -4.92 -23.79
N ASP A 386 -42.01 -4.11 -23.52
CA ASP A 386 -43.03 -4.05 -22.46
C ASP A 386 -42.60 -3.57 -21.10
#